data_e019135cb0085cb09f8fa0ded9166b71
#
_entry.id   e019135cb0085cb09f8fa0ded9166b71
#
_cell.length_a   1.000
_cell.length_b   1.000
_cell.length_c   1.000
_cell.angle_alpha   90.00
_cell.angle_beta   90.00
_cell.angle_gamma   90.00
#
_symmetry.space_group_name_H-M   'P 1'
#
loop_
_entity.id
_entity.type
_entity.pdbx_description
1 polymer ?
#
loop_
_entity_poly.entity_id
_entity_poly.type
_entity_poly.pdbx_seq_one_letter_code
_entity_poly.pdbx_strand_id
1 'polypeptide(L)'
;MTKPIKVGFKRLTKDAIIPTKAHASDSGFDIAASEDVIIEPGETAVVKTGIAVELPPGYEAQVRPRSGVTAKTKLRVQIGTIDNGYAGEIGVIVDNIAEELDIRGDVNYLAKTIEGKRVRIDNLNGGEESDRGTYLIRKGDRIAQLVIQPLPAVEAYEVDVVEETERGGKGFGSSGV
;
A
#
# COMPACT_ATOMS: atom_id res chain seq x y z
N MET A 1 30.85 9.63 -5.10
CA MET A 1 29.62 9.19 -4.40
C MET A 1 28.68 10.37 -4.31
N THR A 2 27.44 10.23 -4.79
CA THR A 2 26.42 11.29 -4.65
C THR A 2 26.04 11.44 -3.18
N LYS A 3 25.90 12.68 -2.71
CA LYS A 3 25.46 12.97 -1.34
C LYS A 3 24.04 12.39 -1.13
N PRO A 4 23.76 11.66 -0.04
CA PRO A 4 22.43 11.12 0.19
C PRO A 4 21.41 12.25 0.33
N ILE A 5 20.23 12.07 -0.27
CA ILE A 5 19.08 12.95 -0.06
C ILE A 5 18.52 12.75 1.34
N LYS A 6 17.99 13.82 1.91
CA LYS A 6 17.33 13.76 3.24
C LYS A 6 15.80 13.74 3.05
N VAL A 7 15.14 12.80 3.69
CA VAL A 7 13.68 12.68 3.76
C VAL A 7 13.28 12.73 5.22
N GLY A 8 12.36 13.62 5.56
CA GLY A 8 11.84 13.77 6.91
C GLY A 8 10.58 12.92 7.13
N PHE A 9 10.46 12.30 8.31
CA PHE A 9 9.23 11.64 8.73
C PHE A 9 8.72 12.26 10.03
N LYS A 10 7.44 12.64 10.07
CA LYS A 10 6.77 13.19 11.23
C LYS A 10 5.74 12.19 11.76
N ARG A 11 5.80 11.88 13.06
CA ARG A 11 4.71 11.18 13.73
C ARG A 11 3.54 12.12 13.93
N LEU A 12 2.36 11.71 13.51
CA LEU A 12 1.09 12.39 13.74
C LEU A 12 0.38 11.83 14.98
N THR A 13 0.71 10.57 15.34
CA THR A 13 0.25 9.92 16.56
C THR A 13 1.45 9.46 17.40
N LYS A 14 1.27 9.37 18.72
CA LYS A 14 2.34 8.99 19.66
C LYS A 14 2.95 7.62 19.34
N ASP A 15 2.11 6.70 18.89
CA ASP A 15 2.47 5.29 18.68
C ASP A 15 2.80 4.96 17.22
N ALA A 16 2.79 5.95 16.32
CA ALA A 16 3.16 5.75 14.94
C ALA A 16 4.62 5.28 14.82
N ILE A 17 4.86 4.34 13.91
CA ILE A 17 6.18 3.76 13.67
C ILE A 17 6.86 4.52 12.53
N ILE A 18 8.02 5.13 12.82
CA ILE A 18 8.81 5.79 11.78
C ILE A 18 9.24 4.76 10.73
N PRO A 19 9.00 5.01 9.43
CA PRO A 19 9.40 4.11 8.35
C PRO A 19 10.91 3.86 8.35
N THR A 20 11.30 2.60 8.21
CA THR A 20 12.70 2.18 8.18
C THR A 20 12.94 1.18 7.06
N LYS A 21 14.19 1.07 6.62
CA LYS A 21 14.64 0.00 5.73
C LYS A 21 15.16 -1.16 6.56
N ALA A 22 14.84 -2.40 6.18
CA ALA A 22 15.39 -3.58 6.84
C ALA A 22 16.89 -3.72 6.54
N HIS A 23 17.30 -3.40 5.30
CA HIS A 23 18.69 -3.35 4.87
C HIS A 23 18.96 -2.00 4.19
N ALA A 24 20.17 -1.48 4.31
CA ALA A 24 20.56 -0.19 3.70
C ALA A 24 20.37 -0.16 2.17
N SER A 25 20.48 -1.31 1.52
CA SER A 25 20.29 -1.51 0.08
C SER A 25 18.83 -1.61 -0.37
N ASP A 26 17.87 -1.72 0.57
CA ASP A 26 16.46 -1.85 0.19
C ASP A 26 15.95 -0.61 -0.54
N SER A 27 15.08 -0.83 -1.52
CA SER A 27 14.51 0.27 -2.31
C SER A 27 13.50 1.11 -1.52
N GLY A 28 12.73 0.49 -0.62
CA GLY A 28 11.65 1.13 0.12
C GLY A 28 11.86 1.15 1.63
N PHE A 29 11.17 2.07 2.27
CA PHE A 29 11.00 2.12 3.72
C PHE A 29 9.72 1.37 4.09
N ASP A 30 9.79 0.41 5.01
CA ASP A 30 8.60 -0.30 5.49
C ASP A 30 7.64 0.69 6.19
N ILE A 31 6.34 0.63 5.82
CA ILE A 31 5.26 1.40 6.43
C ILE A 31 4.38 0.44 7.24
N ALA A 32 4.11 0.83 8.48
CA ALA A 32 3.27 0.07 9.40
C ALA A 32 1.90 0.71 9.61
N ALA A 33 0.89 -0.14 9.86
CA ALA A 33 -0.43 0.31 10.29
C ALA A 33 -0.37 0.95 11.68
N SER A 34 -1.10 2.05 11.90
CA SER A 34 -1.20 2.72 13.21
C SER A 34 -2.35 2.23 14.08
N GLU A 35 -3.27 1.46 13.51
CA GLU A 35 -4.45 0.89 14.17
C GLU A 35 -4.77 -0.48 13.60
N ASP A 36 -5.63 -1.24 14.31
CA ASP A 36 -6.17 -2.50 13.80
C ASP A 36 -7.24 -2.20 12.75
N VAL A 37 -7.21 -2.93 11.62
CA VAL A 37 -8.18 -2.78 10.53
C VAL A 37 -8.65 -4.15 10.08
N ILE A 38 -9.96 -4.35 10.05
CA ILE A 38 -10.60 -5.53 9.46
C ILE A 38 -11.01 -5.16 8.04
N ILE A 39 -10.74 -6.05 7.09
CA ILE A 39 -11.10 -5.88 5.67
C ILE A 39 -11.84 -7.14 5.22
N GLU A 40 -13.13 -6.99 4.96
CA GLU A 40 -14.00 -8.06 4.48
C GLU A 40 -13.68 -8.40 3.00
N PRO A 41 -14.08 -9.59 2.51
CA PRO A 41 -13.96 -9.91 1.09
C PRO A 41 -14.62 -8.87 0.18
N GLY A 42 -13.91 -8.45 -0.87
CA GLY A 42 -14.38 -7.42 -1.81
C GLY A 42 -14.32 -5.99 -1.29
N GLU A 43 -13.91 -5.78 -0.04
CA GLU A 43 -13.80 -4.44 0.55
C GLU A 43 -12.47 -3.77 0.22
N THR A 44 -12.51 -2.44 0.11
CA THR A 44 -11.34 -1.56 0.05
C THR A 44 -11.27 -0.71 1.30
N ALA A 45 -10.14 -0.72 1.98
CA ALA A 45 -9.89 0.09 3.17
C ALA A 45 -8.69 1.03 2.99
N VAL A 46 -8.75 2.19 3.65
CA VAL A 46 -7.61 3.09 3.79
C VAL A 46 -6.99 2.86 5.17
N VAL A 47 -5.88 2.15 5.21
CA VAL A 47 -5.16 1.85 6.44
C VAL A 47 -4.30 3.04 6.83
N LYS A 48 -4.54 3.60 8.01
CA LYS A 48 -3.78 4.72 8.56
C LYS A 48 -2.40 4.27 9.02
N THR A 49 -1.42 5.17 8.90
CA THR A 49 -0.04 4.92 9.30
C THR A 49 0.44 5.81 10.45
N GLY A 50 -0.27 6.90 10.72
CA GLY A 50 0.11 7.90 11.71
C GLY A 50 1.37 8.70 11.32
N ILE A 51 1.78 8.67 10.04
CA ILE A 51 3.02 9.27 9.54
C ILE A 51 2.72 10.27 8.43
N ALA A 52 3.40 11.42 8.48
CA ALA A 52 3.57 12.33 7.34
C ALA A 52 5.03 12.31 6.88
N VAL A 53 5.26 12.63 5.60
CA VAL A 53 6.59 12.69 5.00
C VAL A 53 6.90 14.09 4.51
N GLU A 54 8.14 14.53 4.72
CA GLU A 54 8.72 15.74 4.14
C GLU A 54 9.71 15.34 3.05
N LEU A 55 9.39 15.67 1.81
CA LEU A 55 10.19 15.35 0.64
C LEU A 55 10.99 16.56 0.19
N PRO A 56 12.25 16.39 -0.24
CA PRO A 56 13.01 17.49 -0.84
C PRO A 56 12.44 17.83 -2.23
N PRO A 57 12.60 19.09 -2.70
CA PRO A 57 12.19 19.49 -4.04
C PRO A 57 12.74 18.55 -5.13
N GLY A 58 11.91 18.23 -6.14
CA GLY A 58 12.26 17.34 -7.23
C GLY A 58 12.16 15.84 -6.90
N TYR A 59 11.45 15.49 -5.83
CA TYR A 59 11.18 14.10 -5.44
C TYR A 59 9.71 13.90 -5.13
N GLU A 60 9.23 12.68 -5.37
CA GLU A 60 7.96 12.15 -4.89
C GLU A 60 8.20 10.92 -4.01
N ALA A 61 7.19 10.50 -3.28
CA ALA A 61 7.16 9.19 -2.65
C ALA A 61 6.02 8.35 -3.22
N GLN A 62 6.28 7.06 -3.37
CA GLN A 62 5.27 6.10 -3.83
C GLN A 62 5.03 5.03 -2.78
N VAL A 63 3.75 4.87 -2.41
CA VAL A 63 3.31 3.68 -1.67
C VAL A 63 3.28 2.51 -2.65
N ARG A 64 4.00 1.45 -2.32
CA ARG A 64 4.07 0.22 -3.12
C ARG A 64 3.76 -1.01 -2.28
N PRO A 65 3.20 -2.08 -2.90
CA PRO A 65 2.97 -3.34 -2.20
C PRO A 65 4.28 -3.97 -1.71
N ARG A 66 4.18 -4.73 -0.63
CA ARG A 66 5.24 -5.63 -0.19
C ARG A 66 4.99 -7.03 -0.76
N SER A 67 6.00 -7.60 -1.40
CA SER A 67 5.91 -8.93 -2.03
C SER A 67 5.44 -10.02 -1.05
N GLY A 68 5.90 -9.95 0.21
CA GLY A 68 5.51 -10.92 1.23
C GLY A 68 4.02 -10.88 1.60
N VAL A 69 3.41 -9.69 1.64
CA VAL A 69 1.96 -9.51 1.86
C VAL A 69 1.20 -10.02 0.64
N THR A 70 1.58 -9.54 -0.55
CA THR A 70 0.91 -9.93 -1.80
C THR A 70 0.95 -11.45 -2.07
N ALA A 71 2.09 -12.10 -1.79
CA ALA A 71 2.25 -13.53 -2.05
C ALA A 71 1.50 -14.42 -1.05
N LYS A 72 1.36 -13.99 0.21
CA LYS A 72 0.77 -14.80 1.29
C LYS A 72 -0.72 -14.53 1.53
N THR A 73 -1.26 -13.46 0.97
CA THR A 73 -2.62 -13.02 1.21
C THR A 73 -3.37 -12.70 -0.08
N LYS A 74 -4.66 -12.44 0.04
CA LYS A 74 -5.48 -11.83 -1.01
C LYS A 74 -5.57 -10.31 -0.87
N LEU A 75 -4.80 -9.71 0.04
CA LEU A 75 -4.70 -8.25 0.13
C LEU A 75 -3.87 -7.69 -1.02
N ARG A 76 -4.35 -6.60 -1.59
CA ARG A 76 -3.68 -5.86 -2.67
C ARG A 76 -3.53 -4.40 -2.26
N VAL A 77 -2.30 -3.97 -2.07
CA VAL A 77 -1.98 -2.56 -1.83
C VAL A 77 -2.00 -1.84 -3.17
N GLN A 78 -2.80 -0.79 -3.28
CA GLN A 78 -2.81 0.08 -4.44
C GLN A 78 -1.56 0.97 -4.44
N ILE A 79 -1.04 1.25 -5.64
CA ILE A 79 0.05 2.20 -5.79
C ILE A 79 -0.51 3.59 -5.50
N GLY A 80 0.10 4.29 -4.55
CA GLY A 80 -0.24 5.67 -4.19
C GLY A 80 0.93 6.60 -4.47
N THR A 81 0.65 7.78 -5.00
CA THR A 81 1.63 8.84 -5.19
C THR A 81 1.49 9.88 -4.08
N ILE A 82 2.60 10.28 -3.50
CA ILE A 82 2.69 11.32 -2.48
C ILE A 82 3.55 12.45 -3.06
N ASP A 83 2.89 13.54 -3.37
CA ASP A 83 3.51 14.72 -3.95
C ASP A 83 4.42 15.44 -2.96
N ASN A 84 5.41 16.16 -3.46
CA ASN A 84 6.35 16.95 -2.67
C ASN A 84 5.67 17.94 -1.69
N GLY A 85 4.53 18.49 -2.04
CA GLY A 85 3.79 19.45 -1.20
C GLY A 85 2.78 18.82 -0.25
N TYR A 86 2.59 17.50 -0.27
CA TYR A 86 1.61 16.86 0.61
C TYR A 86 2.14 16.73 2.04
N ALA A 87 1.47 17.36 2.98
CA ALA A 87 1.83 17.38 4.40
C ALA A 87 0.89 16.55 5.30
N GLY A 88 -0.07 15.85 4.70
CA GLY A 88 -1.06 15.04 5.40
C GLY A 88 -0.54 13.65 5.81
N GLU A 89 -1.40 12.88 6.46
CA GLU A 89 -1.13 11.49 6.83
C GLU A 89 -1.02 10.61 5.59
N ILE A 90 -0.02 9.74 5.55
CA ILE A 90 0.09 8.70 4.54
C ILE A 90 -0.95 7.62 4.86
N GLY A 91 -1.94 7.46 3.98
CA GLY A 91 -2.87 6.34 4.00
C GLY A 91 -2.44 5.27 3.01
N VAL A 92 -2.62 4.00 3.37
CA VAL A 92 -2.37 2.86 2.48
C VAL A 92 -3.70 2.28 2.04
N ILE A 93 -4.01 2.38 0.75
CA ILE A 93 -5.22 1.80 0.17
C ILE A 93 -4.99 0.31 -0.03
N VAL A 94 -5.85 -0.51 0.56
CA VAL A 94 -5.74 -1.97 0.55
C VAL A 94 -7.06 -2.58 0.14
N ASP A 95 -7.04 -3.40 -0.92
CA ASP A 95 -8.19 -4.19 -1.33
C ASP A 95 -8.06 -5.62 -0.80
N ASN A 96 -9.15 -6.20 -0.36
CA ASN A 96 -9.27 -7.62 -0.12
C ASN A 96 -9.96 -8.29 -1.31
N ILE A 97 -9.18 -8.92 -2.19
CA ILE A 97 -9.68 -9.62 -3.39
C ILE A 97 -10.03 -11.10 -3.12
N ALA A 98 -10.23 -11.49 -1.86
CA ALA A 98 -10.76 -12.81 -1.55
C ALA A 98 -12.21 -12.91 -2.04
N GLU A 99 -12.58 -14.09 -2.52
CA GLU A 99 -13.98 -14.41 -2.79
C GLU A 99 -14.69 -14.67 -1.46
N GLU A 100 -15.92 -14.17 -1.34
CA GLU A 100 -16.77 -14.49 -0.19
C GLU A 100 -17.12 -15.98 -0.25
N LEU A 101 -16.78 -16.72 0.81
CA LEU A 101 -17.15 -18.12 0.91
C LEU A 101 -18.57 -18.21 1.47
N ASP A 102 -19.50 -18.77 0.70
CA ASP A 102 -20.86 -19.12 1.18
C ASP A 102 -20.77 -20.30 2.17
N ILE A 103 -20.54 -19.98 3.44
CA ILE A 103 -20.48 -20.97 4.51
C ILE A 103 -21.85 -20.98 5.20
N ARG A 104 -22.61 -22.05 4.95
CA ARG A 104 -23.89 -22.31 5.61
C ARG A 104 -23.65 -23.06 6.91
N GLY A 105 -24.05 -22.47 8.04
CA GLY A 105 -23.99 -23.11 9.38
C GLY A 105 -23.44 -22.19 10.46
N ASP A 106 -23.35 -22.67 11.69
CA ASP A 106 -22.76 -21.97 12.83
C ASP A 106 -21.26 -21.74 12.56
N VAL A 107 -20.88 -20.51 12.32
CA VAL A 107 -19.54 -20.16 11.83
C VAL A 107 -18.88 -19.19 12.79
N ASN A 108 -17.70 -19.58 13.26
CA ASN A 108 -16.85 -18.69 14.05
C ASN A 108 -16.16 -17.65 13.17
N TYR A 109 -16.21 -16.37 13.54
CA TYR A 109 -15.52 -15.29 12.82
C TYR A 109 -14.01 -15.41 13.00
N LEU A 110 -13.34 -15.90 11.95
CA LEU A 110 -11.91 -16.01 11.88
C LEU A 110 -11.40 -15.06 10.80
N ALA A 111 -10.55 -14.12 11.18
CA ALA A 111 -9.76 -13.36 10.24
C ALA A 111 -8.39 -13.98 10.03
N LYS A 112 -7.80 -13.75 8.87
CA LYS A 112 -6.39 -14.07 8.59
C LYS A 112 -5.53 -12.82 8.82
N THR A 113 -4.42 -12.99 9.53
CA THR A 113 -3.41 -11.93 9.62
C THR A 113 -2.63 -11.82 8.31
N ILE A 114 -1.86 -10.75 8.13
CA ILE A 114 -0.96 -10.58 6.97
C ILE A 114 0.10 -11.68 6.87
N GLU A 115 0.35 -12.40 7.97
CA GLU A 115 1.24 -13.57 8.01
C GLU A 115 0.53 -14.87 7.60
N GLY A 116 -0.81 -14.82 7.38
CA GLY A 116 -1.65 -15.96 7.04
C GLY A 116 -2.12 -16.79 8.24
N LYS A 117 -1.92 -16.32 9.47
CA LYS A 117 -2.43 -16.97 10.69
C LYS A 117 -3.91 -16.67 10.85
N ARG A 118 -4.69 -17.68 11.26
CA ARG A 118 -6.09 -17.49 11.65
C ARG A 118 -6.18 -16.97 13.07
N VAL A 119 -7.02 -15.99 13.28
CA VAL A 119 -7.28 -15.37 14.59
C VAL A 119 -8.78 -15.16 14.77
N ARG A 120 -9.26 -15.32 16.02
CA ARG A 120 -10.64 -14.99 16.36
C ARG A 120 -10.78 -13.49 16.50
N ILE A 121 -11.89 -12.95 16.00
CA ILE A 121 -12.22 -11.52 16.08
C ILE A 121 -13.51 -11.25 16.89
N ASP A 122 -13.89 -12.20 17.76
CA ASP A 122 -15.13 -12.20 18.55
C ASP A 122 -15.39 -10.91 19.33
N ASN A 123 -14.34 -10.21 19.71
CA ASN A 123 -14.44 -9.00 20.53
C ASN A 123 -14.68 -7.72 19.72
N LEU A 124 -14.61 -7.78 18.40
CA LEU A 124 -14.72 -6.60 17.54
C LEU A 124 -16.12 -6.45 16.90
N ASN A 125 -16.86 -7.53 16.70
CA ASN A 125 -18.16 -7.48 16.00
C ASN A 125 -19.27 -8.37 16.59
N GLY A 126 -19.20 -8.78 17.86
CA GLY A 126 -20.40 -9.32 18.55
C GLY A 126 -20.86 -10.72 18.14
N GLY A 127 -19.98 -11.67 17.94
CA GLY A 127 -20.36 -13.04 18.30
C GLY A 127 -20.73 -14.03 17.20
N GLU A 128 -20.41 -13.81 15.94
CA GLU A 128 -20.52 -14.86 14.91
C GLU A 128 -19.17 -15.21 14.30
N GLU A 129 -18.84 -16.49 14.14
CA GLU A 129 -17.55 -16.93 13.59
C GLU A 129 -17.64 -17.19 12.07
N SER A 130 -16.80 -16.52 11.26
CA SER A 130 -16.72 -16.75 9.82
C SER A 130 -15.28 -16.64 9.32
N ASP A 131 -14.74 -17.69 8.69
CA ASP A 131 -13.53 -17.60 7.85
C ASP A 131 -13.97 -17.35 6.40
N ARG A 132 -14.57 -16.19 6.15
CA ARG A 132 -15.08 -15.82 4.82
C ARG A 132 -14.04 -15.15 3.94
N GLY A 133 -12.77 -15.26 4.26
CA GLY A 133 -11.71 -14.54 3.54
C GLY A 133 -11.41 -13.15 4.12
N THR A 134 -11.94 -12.86 5.30
CA THR A 134 -11.68 -11.63 6.06
C THR A 134 -10.22 -11.55 6.50
N TYR A 135 -9.63 -10.37 6.43
CA TYR A 135 -8.28 -10.10 6.93
C TYR A 135 -8.31 -9.12 8.09
N LEU A 136 -7.43 -9.38 9.07
CA LEU A 136 -7.09 -8.47 10.15
C LEU A 136 -5.66 -7.95 9.93
N ILE A 137 -5.52 -6.66 9.67
CA ILE A 137 -4.27 -5.93 9.76
C ILE A 137 -4.17 -5.40 11.17
N ARG A 138 -3.11 -5.75 11.90
CA ARG A 138 -2.89 -5.28 13.26
C ARG A 138 -2.04 -4.01 13.27
N LYS A 139 -2.26 -3.18 14.27
CA LYS A 139 -1.35 -2.09 14.58
C LYS A 139 0.09 -2.60 14.65
N GLY A 140 0.98 -1.93 13.94
CA GLY A 140 2.38 -2.30 13.82
C GLY A 140 2.71 -3.27 12.67
N ASP A 141 1.72 -3.85 12.02
CA ASP A 141 1.94 -4.69 10.83
C ASP A 141 2.53 -3.85 9.69
N ARG A 142 3.62 -4.33 9.10
CA ARG A 142 4.25 -3.71 7.94
C ARG A 142 3.49 -4.10 6.67
N ILE A 143 2.62 -3.20 6.22
CA ILE A 143 1.63 -3.45 5.15
C ILE A 143 2.10 -3.04 3.77
N ALA A 144 2.94 -2.01 3.68
CA ALA A 144 3.41 -1.43 2.43
C ALA A 144 4.88 -0.99 2.55
N GLN A 145 5.43 -0.48 1.47
CA GLN A 145 6.73 0.19 1.45
C GLN A 145 6.63 1.54 0.75
N LEU A 146 7.39 2.52 1.24
CA LEU A 146 7.50 3.86 0.67
C LEU A 146 8.80 3.94 -0.14
N VAL A 147 8.69 4.19 -1.43
CA VAL A 147 9.83 4.34 -2.33
C VAL A 147 9.96 5.80 -2.74
N ILE A 148 11.15 6.39 -2.57
CA ILE A 148 11.43 7.77 -2.95
C ILE A 148 11.95 7.79 -4.37
N GLN A 149 11.33 8.60 -5.24
CA GLN A 149 11.66 8.73 -6.66
C GLN A 149 12.03 10.17 -7.01
N PRO A 150 13.09 10.38 -7.80
CA PRO A 150 13.35 11.68 -8.38
C PRO A 150 12.33 12.00 -9.47
N LEU A 151 11.89 13.25 -9.54
CA LEU A 151 11.04 13.76 -10.59
C LEU A 151 11.87 14.60 -11.57
N PRO A 152 11.80 14.31 -12.87
CA PRO A 152 12.38 15.21 -13.87
C PRO A 152 11.59 16.52 -13.90
N ALA A 153 12.26 17.63 -14.15
CA ALA A 153 11.57 18.86 -14.49
C ALA A 153 10.97 18.71 -15.89
N VAL A 154 9.66 18.85 -15.98
CA VAL A 154 8.93 18.74 -17.26
C VAL A 154 8.05 19.96 -17.45
N GLU A 155 7.97 20.42 -18.70
CA GLU A 155 7.05 21.46 -19.15
C GLU A 155 6.13 20.84 -20.22
N ALA A 156 4.82 20.93 -20.01
CA ALA A 156 3.85 20.44 -20.97
C ALA A 156 3.49 21.56 -21.94
N TYR A 157 3.51 21.26 -23.24
CA TYR A 157 3.05 22.15 -24.29
C TYR A 157 2.24 21.39 -25.34
N GLU A 158 1.33 22.08 -26.00
CA GLU A 158 0.52 21.53 -27.06
C GLU A 158 1.33 21.40 -28.35
N VAL A 159 1.16 20.29 -29.06
CA VAL A 159 1.74 20.06 -30.38
C VAL A 159 0.65 19.71 -31.37
N ASP A 160 0.71 20.23 -32.59
CA ASP A 160 -0.23 19.91 -33.65
C ASP A 160 -0.05 18.50 -34.20
N VAL A 161 1.17 17.96 -34.14
CA VAL A 161 1.52 16.65 -34.68
C VAL A 161 2.50 15.95 -33.76
N VAL A 162 2.28 14.67 -33.47
CA VAL A 162 3.22 13.80 -32.83
C VAL A 162 4.06 13.11 -33.90
N GLU A 163 5.38 13.15 -33.78
CA GLU A 163 6.30 12.51 -34.74
C GLU A 163 6.00 11.01 -34.88
N GLU A 164 6.02 10.54 -36.13
CA GLU A 164 5.84 9.12 -36.42
C GLU A 164 7.02 8.30 -35.92
N THR A 165 6.74 7.17 -35.30
CA THR A 165 7.74 6.19 -34.84
C THR A 165 7.48 4.84 -35.50
N GLU A 166 8.42 3.91 -35.47
CA GLU A 166 8.23 2.54 -35.97
C GLU A 166 7.01 1.85 -35.37
N ARG A 167 6.67 2.18 -34.11
CA ARG A 167 5.45 1.66 -33.45
C ARG A 167 4.20 2.35 -33.99
N GLY A 168 4.26 3.60 -34.39
CA GLY A 168 3.11 4.42 -34.81
C GLY A 168 2.02 4.43 -33.76
N GLY A 169 0.75 4.52 -34.19
CA GLY A 169 -0.42 4.48 -33.32
C GLY A 169 -0.85 3.09 -32.83
N LYS A 170 -0.03 2.06 -33.03
CA LYS A 170 -0.36 0.69 -32.63
C LYS A 170 -0.39 0.53 -31.11
N GLY A 171 -1.56 0.16 -30.58
CA GLY A 171 -1.84 0.00 -29.15
C GLY A 171 -1.45 -1.38 -28.59
N PHE A 172 -2.32 -1.89 -27.70
CA PHE A 172 -2.11 -3.14 -26.96
C PHE A 172 -1.85 -4.33 -27.87
N GLY A 173 -0.78 -5.12 -27.53
CA GLY A 173 -0.43 -6.33 -28.27
C GLY A 173 0.39 -6.11 -29.55
N SER A 174 0.79 -4.88 -29.88
CA SER A 174 1.55 -4.56 -31.11
C SER A 174 2.96 -5.16 -31.17
N SER A 175 3.50 -5.58 -30.03
CA SER A 175 4.84 -6.22 -29.92
C SER A 175 4.78 -7.75 -29.78
N GLY A 176 3.60 -8.34 -30.02
CA GLY A 176 3.37 -9.78 -29.90
C GLY A 176 3.01 -10.21 -28.48
N VAL A 177 2.35 -11.33 -28.33
CA VAL A 177 2.08 -12.07 -27.08
C VAL A 177 2.93 -13.33 -27.08
#